data_73a8741a3ee97e024c7c4363113b128d
#
_entry.id   73a8741a3ee97e024c7c4363113b128d
#
_cell.length_a   1.000
_cell.length_b   1.000
_cell.length_c   1.000
_cell.angle_alpha   90.00
_cell.angle_beta   90.00
_cell.angle_gamma   90.00
#
_symmetry.space_group_name_H-M   'P 1'
#
loop_
_entity.id
_entity.type
_entity.pdbx_description
1 polymer ?
#
loop_
_entity_poly.entity_id
_entity_poly.type
_entity_poly.pdbx_seq_one_letter_code
_entity_poly.pdbx_strand_id
1 'polypeptide(L)'
;NKRGAAMGYIGLVISFAPAIGPALSGWMTANYSWRLLFWSILPLALLIIVIASFIMKNVTELKYPKVDPVSIILSSIGFGGLLYAFTSAGNYGWDSMRTIVVLIVGVVTLAIFIARQLRMSHPMLEFRVFKDKLFTITTIIGMIMFLGLIGAETLIPLYMQNMRDFTAFESGLVLLPGAVIVAFMSPITGRIFDRIGARLLAVVGLSIVTVSTFGFSFLDTTTSITFLTVIYAIRMFGLSMVMMPVTTAGLNQMPKHLIPHGAAMNNTMRQIAASVGTAILVTVMTNTAQNAQQDSTIARPDIYGVNVAFIVILVLTIVGLILSFFVRKNDPQAESEDTKEVPAENNQEQAESVNM
;
A
#
# COMPACT_ATOMS: atom_id res chain seq x y z
N ASN A 1 5.34 16.34 -22.98
CA ASN A 1 6.23 16.85 -21.90
C ASN A 1 5.52 17.37 -20.63
N LYS A 2 4.18 17.23 -20.49
CA LYS A 2 3.45 17.63 -19.28
C LYS A 2 2.95 16.44 -18.43
N ARG A 3 3.16 15.19 -18.89
CA ARG A 3 2.66 13.99 -18.19
C ARG A 3 3.31 13.80 -16.81
N GLY A 4 4.62 14.00 -16.68
CA GLY A 4 5.33 13.88 -15.41
C GLY A 4 4.85 14.90 -14.35
N ALA A 5 4.59 16.14 -14.78
CA ALA A 5 4.03 17.15 -13.89
C ALA A 5 2.60 16.79 -13.43
N ALA A 6 1.74 16.29 -14.33
CA ALA A 6 0.39 15.87 -14.00
C ALA A 6 0.40 14.68 -13.02
N MET A 7 1.26 13.69 -13.24
CA MET A 7 1.44 12.55 -12.32
C MET A 7 2.01 13.00 -10.96
N GLY A 8 2.89 14.01 -10.95
CA GLY A 8 3.38 14.63 -9.72
C GLY A 8 2.26 15.29 -8.89
N TYR A 9 1.34 16.01 -9.53
CA TYR A 9 0.17 16.60 -8.85
C TYR A 9 -0.79 15.53 -8.33
N ILE A 10 -1.04 14.47 -9.10
CA ILE A 10 -1.85 13.33 -8.64
C ILE A 10 -1.19 12.67 -7.42
N GLY A 11 0.12 12.43 -7.48
CA GLY A 11 0.88 11.88 -6.36
C GLY A 11 0.82 12.74 -5.11
N LEU A 12 0.91 14.07 -5.26
CA LEU A 12 0.79 15.02 -4.16
C LEU A 12 -0.60 14.93 -3.50
N VAL A 13 -1.68 14.93 -4.30
CA VAL A 13 -3.05 14.84 -3.79
C VAL A 13 -3.29 13.51 -3.06
N ILE A 14 -2.85 12.39 -3.65
CA ILE A 14 -2.98 11.05 -3.03
C ILE A 14 -2.21 10.97 -1.70
N SER A 15 -1.05 11.62 -1.60
CA SER A 15 -0.24 11.61 -0.38
C SER A 15 -0.74 12.60 0.69
N PHE A 16 -1.45 13.66 0.29
CA PHE A 16 -1.92 14.70 1.20
C PHE A 16 -3.12 14.24 2.05
N ALA A 17 -3.99 13.39 1.51
CA ALA A 17 -5.16 12.90 2.21
C ALA A 17 -4.81 12.05 3.46
N PRO A 18 -3.91 11.04 3.39
CA PRO A 18 -3.43 10.34 4.59
C PRO A 18 -2.69 11.26 5.58
N ALA A 19 -2.11 12.36 5.08
CA ALA A 19 -1.41 13.33 5.91
C ALA A 19 -2.32 14.04 6.90
N ILE A 20 -3.43 14.55 6.41
CA ILE A 20 -4.37 15.36 7.21
C ILE A 20 -5.38 14.47 7.94
N GLY A 21 -5.69 13.31 7.37
CA GLY A 21 -6.72 12.41 7.86
C GLY A 21 -6.67 12.14 9.36
N PRO A 22 -5.57 11.62 9.91
CA PRO A 22 -5.44 11.29 11.33
C PRO A 22 -5.57 12.52 12.24
N ALA A 23 -4.94 13.64 11.89
CA ALA A 23 -5.01 14.87 12.68
C ALA A 23 -6.42 15.47 12.69
N LEU A 24 -7.08 15.52 11.51
CA LEU A 24 -8.44 16.05 11.38
C LEU A 24 -9.45 15.13 12.08
N SER A 25 -9.34 13.82 11.88
CA SER A 25 -10.23 12.86 12.54
C SER A 25 -10.03 12.85 14.06
N GLY A 26 -8.79 12.93 14.52
CA GLY A 26 -8.46 13.07 15.94
C GLY A 26 -9.06 14.34 16.56
N TRP A 27 -8.93 15.49 15.89
CA TRP A 27 -9.54 16.75 16.34
C TRP A 27 -11.06 16.67 16.39
N MET A 28 -11.69 16.12 15.34
CA MET A 28 -13.15 15.96 15.28
C MET A 28 -13.67 15.03 16.37
N THR A 29 -13.01 13.91 16.62
CA THR A 29 -13.44 12.94 17.64
C THR A 29 -13.20 13.43 19.06
N ALA A 30 -12.18 14.26 19.27
CA ALA A 30 -11.91 14.87 20.58
C ALA A 30 -12.93 15.96 20.95
N ASN A 31 -13.44 16.72 19.98
CA ASN A 31 -14.33 17.87 20.24
C ASN A 31 -15.80 17.61 19.89
N TYR A 32 -16.10 16.61 19.07
CA TYR A 32 -17.42 16.30 18.56
C TYR A 32 -17.68 14.78 18.55
N SER A 33 -18.88 14.38 18.16
CA SER A 33 -19.21 12.97 17.96
C SER A 33 -18.47 12.39 16.74
N TRP A 34 -18.03 11.13 16.81
CA TRP A 34 -17.44 10.40 15.69
C TRP A 34 -18.32 10.38 14.43
N ARG A 35 -19.63 10.56 14.59
CA ARG A 35 -20.57 10.66 13.47
C ARG A 35 -20.31 11.88 12.57
N LEU A 36 -19.70 12.95 13.12
CA LEU A 36 -19.38 14.16 12.34
C LEU A 36 -18.36 13.87 11.23
N LEU A 37 -17.48 12.87 11.41
CA LEU A 37 -16.55 12.43 10.36
C LEU A 37 -17.30 12.05 9.08
N PHE A 38 -18.35 11.27 9.20
CA PHE A 38 -19.18 10.85 8.05
C PHE A 38 -20.01 11.99 7.49
N TRP A 39 -20.61 12.80 8.36
CA TRP A 39 -21.39 13.96 7.95
C TRP A 39 -20.56 15.02 7.21
N SER A 40 -19.28 15.18 7.55
CA SER A 40 -18.38 16.12 6.87
C SER A 40 -17.94 15.63 5.48
N ILE A 41 -17.81 14.32 5.28
CA ILE A 41 -17.43 13.73 3.99
C ILE A 41 -18.59 13.79 2.98
N LEU A 42 -19.82 13.69 3.44
CA LEU A 42 -21.00 13.60 2.58
C LEU A 42 -21.17 14.82 1.66
N PRO A 43 -21.11 16.09 2.14
CA PRO A 43 -21.18 17.25 1.26
C PRO A 43 -19.99 17.36 0.31
N LEU A 44 -18.79 16.94 0.73
CA LEU A 44 -17.62 16.90 -0.14
C LEU A 44 -17.79 15.88 -1.28
N ALA A 45 -18.31 14.70 -0.96
CA ALA A 45 -18.60 13.67 -1.97
C ALA A 45 -19.67 14.15 -2.97
N LEU A 46 -20.74 14.79 -2.49
CA LEU A 46 -21.77 15.39 -3.34
C LEU A 46 -21.19 16.48 -4.24
N LEU A 47 -20.35 17.35 -3.70
CA LEU A 47 -19.67 18.40 -4.47
C LEU A 47 -18.81 17.79 -5.59
N ILE A 48 -18.04 16.75 -5.28
CA ILE A 48 -17.19 16.04 -6.26
C ILE A 48 -18.06 15.41 -7.36
N ILE A 49 -19.18 14.76 -7.02
CA ILE A 49 -20.10 14.16 -7.99
C ILE A 49 -20.67 15.23 -8.92
N VAL A 50 -21.11 16.35 -8.36
CA VAL A 50 -21.67 17.49 -9.14
C VAL A 50 -20.58 18.03 -10.08
N ILE A 51 -19.39 18.34 -9.57
CA ILE A 51 -18.28 18.86 -10.39
C ILE A 51 -17.90 17.85 -11.48
N ALA A 52 -17.77 16.59 -11.13
CA ALA A 52 -17.40 15.52 -12.07
C ALA A 52 -18.44 15.39 -13.20
N SER A 53 -19.74 15.46 -12.88
CA SER A 53 -20.81 15.35 -13.87
C SER A 53 -20.79 16.46 -14.92
N PHE A 54 -20.27 17.66 -14.60
CA PHE A 54 -20.16 18.78 -15.52
C PHE A 54 -18.82 18.80 -16.29
N ILE A 55 -17.73 18.36 -15.67
CA ILE A 55 -16.38 18.53 -16.21
C ILE A 55 -15.89 17.26 -16.94
N MET A 56 -16.27 16.07 -16.46
CA MET A 56 -15.77 14.83 -17.05
C MET A 56 -16.38 14.56 -18.42
N LYS A 57 -15.50 14.45 -19.43
CA LYS A 57 -15.85 14.00 -20.79
C LYS A 57 -15.21 12.65 -21.06
N ASN A 58 -15.92 11.81 -21.80
CA ASN A 58 -15.35 10.55 -22.27
C ASN A 58 -14.22 10.84 -23.26
N VAL A 59 -12.98 10.56 -22.86
CA VAL A 59 -11.76 10.80 -23.66
C VAL A 59 -11.27 9.50 -24.32
N THR A 60 -11.75 8.35 -23.82
CA THR A 60 -11.37 7.01 -24.30
C THR A 60 -12.58 6.30 -24.92
N GLU A 61 -12.32 5.45 -25.90
CA GLU A 61 -13.35 4.56 -26.44
C GLU A 61 -13.92 3.68 -25.33
N LEU A 62 -15.25 3.67 -25.22
CA LEU A 62 -15.97 2.87 -24.23
C LEU A 62 -15.83 1.39 -24.61
N LYS A 63 -14.98 0.66 -23.90
CA LYS A 63 -14.94 -0.80 -23.95
C LYS A 63 -15.89 -1.33 -22.88
N TYR A 64 -16.85 -2.13 -23.27
CA TYR A 64 -17.78 -2.81 -22.36
C TYR A 64 -17.26 -4.23 -22.10
N PRO A 65 -16.34 -4.43 -21.11
CA PRO A 65 -15.90 -5.78 -20.75
C PRO A 65 -17.09 -6.55 -20.18
N LYS A 66 -17.20 -7.81 -20.56
CA LYS A 66 -18.21 -8.70 -19.94
C LYS A 66 -17.87 -8.87 -18.46
N VAL A 67 -18.76 -8.40 -17.61
CA VAL A 67 -18.65 -8.61 -16.16
C VAL A 67 -18.83 -10.09 -15.86
N ASP A 68 -17.93 -10.69 -15.11
CA ASP A 68 -18.05 -12.06 -14.62
C ASP A 68 -18.54 -12.08 -13.17
N PRO A 69 -19.87 -12.28 -12.93
CA PRO A 69 -20.44 -12.27 -11.57
C PRO A 69 -19.84 -13.35 -10.68
N VAL A 70 -19.47 -14.49 -11.26
CA VAL A 70 -18.88 -15.61 -10.51
C VAL A 70 -17.53 -15.20 -9.92
N SER A 71 -16.67 -14.53 -10.71
CA SER A 71 -15.39 -14.02 -10.22
C SER A 71 -15.55 -12.97 -9.13
N ILE A 72 -16.58 -12.11 -9.23
CA ILE A 72 -16.88 -11.12 -8.18
C ILE A 72 -17.26 -11.82 -6.87
N ILE A 73 -18.16 -12.79 -6.91
CA ILE A 73 -18.59 -13.53 -5.72
C ILE A 73 -17.41 -14.30 -5.12
N LEU A 74 -16.63 -15.00 -5.94
CA LEU A 74 -15.48 -15.76 -5.48
C LEU A 74 -14.42 -14.87 -4.82
N SER A 75 -14.10 -13.71 -5.42
CA SER A 75 -13.14 -12.77 -4.85
C SER A 75 -13.67 -12.16 -3.56
N SER A 76 -14.95 -11.79 -3.48
CA SER A 76 -15.56 -11.20 -2.29
C SER A 76 -15.56 -12.19 -1.11
N ILE A 77 -15.95 -13.45 -1.35
CA ILE A 77 -15.92 -14.50 -0.32
C ILE A 77 -14.47 -14.85 0.05
N GLY A 78 -13.59 -14.95 -0.94
CA GLY A 78 -12.18 -15.32 -0.72
C GLY A 78 -11.43 -14.27 0.11
N PHE A 79 -11.38 -13.04 -0.36
CA PHE A 79 -10.70 -11.96 0.37
C PHE A 79 -11.44 -11.58 1.67
N GLY A 80 -12.76 -11.45 1.63
CA GLY A 80 -13.57 -11.16 2.82
C GLY A 80 -13.47 -12.26 3.87
N GLY A 81 -13.46 -13.52 3.45
CA GLY A 81 -13.25 -14.67 4.33
C GLY A 81 -11.87 -14.65 5.00
N LEU A 82 -10.80 -14.37 4.25
CA LEU A 82 -9.46 -14.23 4.83
C LEU A 82 -9.38 -13.10 5.85
N LEU A 83 -9.88 -11.91 5.51
CA LEU A 83 -9.91 -10.77 6.42
C LEU A 83 -10.66 -11.07 7.71
N TYR A 84 -11.85 -11.69 7.57
CA TYR A 84 -12.65 -12.08 8.72
C TYR A 84 -11.96 -13.17 9.55
N ALA A 85 -11.29 -14.15 8.92
CA ALA A 85 -10.55 -15.20 9.62
C ALA A 85 -9.41 -14.64 10.47
N PHE A 86 -8.61 -13.71 9.93
CA PHE A 86 -7.54 -13.06 10.69
C PHE A 86 -8.08 -12.21 11.85
N THR A 87 -9.17 -11.46 11.62
CA THR A 87 -9.82 -10.70 12.69
C THR A 87 -10.42 -11.65 13.75
N SER A 88 -11.03 -12.74 13.33
CA SER A 88 -11.58 -13.78 14.23
C SER A 88 -10.49 -14.47 15.03
N ALA A 89 -9.32 -14.72 14.44
CA ALA A 89 -8.16 -15.29 15.13
C ALA A 89 -7.66 -14.37 16.28
N GLY A 90 -7.69 -13.07 16.08
CA GLY A 90 -7.33 -12.10 17.13
C GLY A 90 -8.33 -12.08 18.30
N ASN A 91 -9.62 -12.30 18.02
CA ASN A 91 -10.68 -12.22 19.04
C ASN A 91 -10.98 -13.56 19.73
N TYR A 92 -10.93 -14.69 19.01
CA TYR A 92 -11.38 -16.02 19.48
C TYR A 92 -10.26 -17.06 19.49
N GLY A 93 -9.04 -16.67 19.06
CA GLY A 93 -7.89 -17.59 18.91
C GLY A 93 -7.89 -18.37 17.59
N TRP A 94 -6.70 -18.90 17.27
CA TRP A 94 -6.49 -19.71 16.05
C TRP A 94 -7.14 -21.08 16.12
N ASP A 95 -7.37 -21.62 17.31
CA ASP A 95 -7.96 -22.94 17.55
C ASP A 95 -9.50 -22.92 17.48
N SER A 96 -10.11 -21.76 17.37
CA SER A 96 -11.56 -21.62 17.27
C SER A 96 -12.08 -22.24 15.97
N MET A 97 -13.07 -23.12 16.08
CA MET A 97 -13.74 -23.74 14.92
C MET A 97 -14.23 -22.68 13.93
N ARG A 98 -14.73 -21.55 14.42
CA ARG A 98 -15.16 -20.40 13.60
C ARG A 98 -14.02 -19.83 12.77
N THR A 99 -12.85 -19.61 13.37
CA THR A 99 -11.66 -19.11 12.69
C THR A 99 -11.19 -20.08 11.62
N ILE A 100 -11.09 -21.37 11.98
CA ILE A 100 -10.62 -22.43 11.06
C ILE A 100 -11.56 -22.58 9.86
N VAL A 101 -12.86 -22.66 10.08
CA VAL A 101 -13.86 -22.82 9.00
C VAL A 101 -13.81 -21.65 8.03
N VAL A 102 -13.81 -20.41 8.54
CA VAL A 102 -13.78 -19.23 7.67
C VAL A 102 -12.44 -19.10 6.94
N LEU A 103 -11.33 -19.46 7.58
CA LEU A 103 -10.01 -19.50 6.94
C LEU A 103 -9.99 -20.49 5.77
N ILE A 104 -10.48 -21.71 5.98
CA ILE A 104 -10.54 -22.75 4.93
C ILE A 104 -11.46 -22.28 3.79
N VAL A 105 -12.63 -21.76 4.08
CA VAL A 105 -13.57 -21.25 3.06
C VAL A 105 -12.90 -20.11 2.27
N GLY A 106 -12.25 -19.15 2.95
CA GLY A 106 -11.55 -18.05 2.31
C GLY A 106 -10.42 -18.52 1.39
N VAL A 107 -9.56 -19.42 1.88
CA VAL A 107 -8.43 -19.97 1.09
C VAL A 107 -8.93 -20.78 -0.11
N VAL A 108 -9.88 -21.67 0.08
CA VAL A 108 -10.42 -22.51 -1.02
C VAL A 108 -11.10 -21.64 -2.07
N THR A 109 -11.94 -20.68 -1.65
CA THR A 109 -12.65 -19.79 -2.58
C THR A 109 -11.66 -18.90 -3.36
N LEU A 110 -10.60 -18.41 -2.70
CA LEU A 110 -9.56 -17.63 -3.35
C LEU A 110 -8.73 -18.48 -4.34
N ALA A 111 -8.43 -19.74 -3.98
CA ALA A 111 -7.74 -20.66 -4.90
C ALA A 111 -8.58 -20.93 -6.16
N ILE A 112 -9.89 -21.15 -5.99
CA ILE A 112 -10.83 -21.30 -7.12
C ILE A 112 -10.89 -20.03 -7.97
N PHE A 113 -10.94 -18.85 -7.32
CA PHE A 113 -10.90 -17.57 -8.01
C PHE A 113 -9.62 -17.43 -8.87
N ILE A 114 -8.44 -17.66 -8.29
CA ILE A 114 -7.16 -17.56 -8.98
C ILE A 114 -7.09 -18.56 -10.16
N ALA A 115 -7.48 -19.82 -9.92
CA ALA A 115 -7.51 -20.85 -10.94
C ALA A 115 -8.44 -20.48 -12.10
N ARG A 116 -9.60 -19.87 -11.81
CA ARG A 116 -10.54 -19.35 -12.81
C ARG A 116 -9.91 -18.20 -13.60
N GLN A 117 -9.33 -17.20 -12.95
CA GLN A 117 -8.70 -16.05 -13.62
C GLN A 117 -7.56 -16.49 -14.57
N LEU A 118 -6.76 -17.48 -14.17
CA LEU A 118 -5.68 -18.01 -15.00
C LEU A 118 -6.17 -18.74 -16.27
N ARG A 119 -7.41 -19.24 -16.26
CA ARG A 119 -8.02 -19.95 -17.40
C ARG A 119 -8.83 -19.04 -18.32
N MET A 120 -9.21 -17.86 -17.85
CA MET A 120 -10.01 -16.91 -18.66
C MET A 120 -9.15 -16.24 -19.73
N SER A 121 -9.75 -15.96 -20.90
CA SER A 121 -9.13 -15.16 -21.95
C SER A 121 -9.09 -13.66 -21.61
N HIS A 122 -10.10 -13.18 -20.89
CA HIS A 122 -10.21 -11.80 -20.42
C HIS A 122 -10.46 -11.80 -18.91
N PRO A 123 -9.41 -12.01 -18.08
CA PRO A 123 -9.55 -12.06 -16.64
C PRO A 123 -9.79 -10.67 -16.05
N MET A 124 -10.51 -10.58 -14.92
CA MET A 124 -10.64 -9.34 -14.16
C MET A 124 -9.31 -8.92 -13.54
N LEU A 125 -8.55 -9.90 -13.02
CA LEU A 125 -7.20 -9.73 -12.49
C LEU A 125 -6.24 -10.64 -13.26
N GLU A 126 -5.27 -10.05 -13.93
CA GLU A 126 -4.31 -10.77 -14.76
C GLU A 126 -3.13 -11.26 -13.93
N PHE A 127 -3.27 -12.45 -13.34
CA PHE A 127 -2.21 -13.06 -12.51
C PHE A 127 -0.95 -13.45 -13.31
N ARG A 128 -1.03 -13.52 -14.65
CA ARG A 128 0.12 -13.84 -15.51
C ARG A 128 1.20 -12.76 -15.46
N VAL A 129 0.87 -11.54 -14.97
CA VAL A 129 1.84 -10.46 -14.73
C VAL A 129 2.95 -10.87 -13.76
N PHE A 130 2.68 -11.81 -12.83
CA PHE A 130 3.68 -12.35 -11.91
C PHE A 130 4.70 -13.29 -12.54
N LYS A 131 4.59 -13.62 -13.83
CA LYS A 131 5.65 -14.30 -14.57
C LYS A 131 6.89 -13.42 -14.74
N ASP A 132 6.72 -12.10 -14.75
CA ASP A 132 7.83 -11.17 -14.74
C ASP A 132 8.43 -11.10 -13.33
N LYS A 133 9.72 -11.45 -13.22
CA LYS A 133 10.44 -11.52 -11.93
C LYS A 133 10.60 -10.14 -11.28
N LEU A 134 10.85 -9.11 -12.10
CA LEU A 134 11.04 -7.77 -11.55
C LEU A 134 9.72 -7.19 -11.04
N PHE A 135 8.63 -7.37 -11.80
CA PHE A 135 7.29 -7.00 -11.34
C PHE A 135 6.92 -7.70 -10.03
N THR A 136 7.22 -8.99 -9.92
CA THR A 136 6.96 -9.77 -8.70
C THR A 136 7.73 -9.23 -7.51
N ILE A 137 9.05 -9.01 -7.66
CA ILE A 137 9.91 -8.45 -6.59
C ILE A 137 9.42 -7.07 -6.17
N THR A 138 9.14 -6.19 -7.13
CA THR A 138 8.68 -4.82 -6.84
C THR A 138 7.30 -4.80 -6.19
N THR A 139 6.41 -5.73 -6.57
CA THR A 139 5.10 -5.87 -5.93
C THR A 139 5.24 -6.37 -4.49
N ILE A 140 6.11 -7.33 -4.21
CA ILE A 140 6.38 -7.82 -2.83
C ILE A 140 6.96 -6.69 -1.98
N ILE A 141 7.92 -5.92 -2.48
CA ILE A 141 8.44 -4.75 -1.77
C ILE A 141 7.30 -3.76 -1.49
N GLY A 142 6.45 -3.47 -2.48
CA GLY A 142 5.28 -2.61 -2.33
C GLY A 142 4.29 -3.11 -1.26
N MET A 143 4.05 -4.43 -1.20
CA MET A 143 3.21 -5.07 -0.18
C MET A 143 3.80 -4.88 1.23
N ILE A 144 5.10 -5.15 1.41
CA ILE A 144 5.80 -4.99 2.69
C ILE A 144 5.74 -3.52 3.15
N MET A 145 6.02 -2.60 2.24
CA MET A 145 6.01 -1.16 2.56
C MET A 145 4.62 -0.66 2.95
N PHE A 146 3.59 -1.11 2.23
CA PHE A 146 2.22 -0.68 2.49
C PHE A 146 1.65 -1.30 3.77
N LEU A 147 1.95 -2.58 4.04
CA LEU A 147 1.68 -3.24 5.32
C LEU A 147 2.35 -2.48 6.47
N GLY A 148 3.63 -2.18 6.33
CA GLY A 148 4.37 -1.43 7.34
C GLY A 148 3.83 -0.01 7.54
N LEU A 149 3.35 0.67 6.49
CA LEU A 149 2.71 1.98 6.57
C LEU A 149 1.44 1.91 7.42
N ILE A 150 0.47 1.10 7.00
CA ILE A 150 -0.81 0.98 7.69
C ILE A 150 -0.64 0.37 9.09
N GLY A 151 0.30 -0.57 9.25
CA GLY A 151 0.64 -1.14 10.56
C GLY A 151 1.12 -0.09 11.55
N ALA A 152 2.02 0.80 11.14
CA ALA A 152 2.48 1.88 12.02
C ALA A 152 1.40 2.92 12.30
N GLU A 153 0.58 3.29 11.29
CA GLU A 153 -0.57 4.19 11.45
C GLU A 153 -1.63 3.62 12.40
N THR A 154 -1.65 2.31 12.60
CA THR A 154 -2.54 1.63 13.56
C THR A 154 -1.88 1.50 14.93
N LEU A 155 -0.64 1.00 15.00
CA LEU A 155 0.04 0.68 16.25
C LEU A 155 0.43 1.92 17.05
N ILE A 156 0.87 3.01 16.39
CA ILE A 156 1.29 4.24 17.08
C ILE A 156 0.12 4.89 17.83
N PRO A 157 -1.07 5.13 17.22
CA PRO A 157 -2.23 5.62 17.95
C PRO A 157 -2.71 4.67 19.05
N LEU A 158 -2.70 3.35 18.83
CA LEU A 158 -3.04 2.38 19.87
C LEU A 158 -2.11 2.49 21.08
N TYR A 159 -0.80 2.58 20.85
CA TYR A 159 0.19 2.80 21.91
C TYR A 159 -0.06 4.12 22.63
N MET A 160 -0.26 5.21 21.89
CA MET A 160 -0.43 6.53 22.49
C MET A 160 -1.74 6.66 23.29
N GLN A 161 -2.86 6.21 22.70
CA GLN A 161 -4.18 6.41 23.29
C GLN A 161 -4.50 5.38 24.40
N ASN A 162 -4.21 4.09 24.17
CA ASN A 162 -4.65 3.03 25.07
C ASN A 162 -3.61 2.73 26.19
N MET A 163 -2.33 3.08 25.98
CA MET A 163 -1.25 2.71 26.90
C MET A 163 -0.58 3.91 27.57
N ARG A 164 -0.78 5.10 27.02
CA ARG A 164 -0.16 6.35 27.46
C ARG A 164 -1.16 7.47 27.73
N ASP A 165 -2.47 7.23 27.61
CA ASP A 165 -3.57 8.18 27.87
C ASP A 165 -3.50 9.49 27.07
N PHE A 166 -2.83 9.48 25.90
CA PHE A 166 -2.85 10.61 24.98
C PHE A 166 -4.19 10.69 24.23
N THR A 167 -4.56 11.90 23.85
CA THR A 167 -5.76 12.12 23.05
C THR A 167 -5.58 11.64 21.61
N ALA A 168 -6.69 11.38 20.93
CA ALA A 168 -6.68 11.07 19.50
C ALA A 168 -6.08 12.19 18.65
N PHE A 169 -6.26 13.44 19.06
CA PHE A 169 -5.68 14.61 18.40
C PHE A 169 -4.14 14.64 18.53
N GLU A 170 -3.60 14.41 19.71
CA GLU A 170 -2.14 14.35 19.93
C GLU A 170 -1.51 13.21 19.10
N SER A 171 -2.17 12.04 19.06
CA SER A 171 -1.73 10.93 18.21
C SER A 171 -1.70 11.31 16.72
N GLY A 172 -2.72 12.04 16.26
CA GLY A 172 -2.78 12.56 14.89
C GLY A 172 -1.68 13.58 14.59
N LEU A 173 -1.35 14.46 15.56
CA LEU A 173 -0.26 15.43 15.42
C LEU A 173 1.12 14.77 15.29
N VAL A 174 1.34 13.64 15.94
CA VAL A 174 2.59 12.86 15.80
C VAL A 174 2.77 12.34 14.37
N LEU A 175 1.68 11.93 13.71
CA LEU A 175 1.72 11.39 12.36
C LEU A 175 1.82 12.50 11.28
N LEU A 176 1.35 13.71 11.57
CA LEU A 176 1.22 14.79 10.60
C LEU A 176 2.55 15.18 9.91
N PRO A 177 3.69 15.41 10.63
CA PRO A 177 4.93 15.80 9.96
C PRO A 177 5.44 14.74 8.98
N GLY A 178 5.29 13.45 9.31
CA GLY A 178 5.67 12.36 8.40
C GLY A 178 4.89 12.39 7.09
N ALA A 179 3.61 12.61 7.18
CA ALA A 179 2.74 12.66 6.03
C ALA A 179 2.99 13.91 5.16
N VAL A 180 3.29 15.06 5.77
CA VAL A 180 3.74 16.27 5.06
C VAL A 180 5.05 15.99 4.30
N ILE A 181 6.00 15.29 4.91
CA ILE A 181 7.26 14.90 4.25
C ILE A 181 6.97 14.04 3.00
N VAL A 182 6.10 13.04 3.09
CA VAL A 182 5.74 12.22 1.92
C VAL A 182 5.16 13.06 0.79
N ALA A 183 4.26 14.00 1.11
CA ALA A 183 3.64 14.87 0.12
C ALA A 183 4.68 15.71 -0.65
N PHE A 184 5.63 16.34 0.07
CA PHE A 184 6.67 17.14 -0.57
C PHE A 184 7.76 16.29 -1.24
N MET A 185 8.11 15.15 -0.66
CA MET A 185 9.17 14.30 -1.20
C MET A 185 8.75 13.49 -2.42
N SER A 186 7.47 13.14 -2.57
CA SER A 186 7.00 12.34 -3.71
C SER A 186 7.36 12.91 -5.08
N PRO A 187 7.13 14.21 -5.38
CA PRO A 187 7.57 14.80 -6.66
C PRO A 187 9.10 14.87 -6.80
N ILE A 188 9.83 15.11 -5.69
CA ILE A 188 11.28 15.18 -5.68
C ILE A 188 11.87 13.80 -5.98
N THR A 189 11.36 12.79 -5.31
CA THR A 189 11.77 11.38 -5.49
C THR A 189 11.53 10.91 -6.92
N GLY A 190 10.40 11.30 -7.55
CA GLY A 190 10.14 11.01 -8.95
C GLY A 190 11.23 11.58 -9.88
N ARG A 191 11.68 12.83 -9.65
CA ARG A 191 12.77 13.42 -10.45
C ARG A 191 14.13 12.76 -10.19
N ILE A 192 14.38 12.34 -8.95
CA ILE A 192 15.61 11.63 -8.59
C ILE A 192 15.60 10.23 -9.23
N PHE A 193 14.44 9.56 -9.24
CA PHE A 193 14.26 8.27 -9.90
C PHE A 193 14.65 8.31 -11.39
N ASP A 194 14.24 9.35 -12.11
CA ASP A 194 14.58 9.52 -13.53
C ASP A 194 16.09 9.63 -13.77
N ARG A 195 16.89 10.05 -12.77
CA ARG A 195 18.35 10.22 -12.89
C ARG A 195 19.16 9.02 -12.41
N ILE A 196 18.78 8.42 -11.28
CA ILE A 196 19.61 7.39 -10.59
C ILE A 196 18.97 6.00 -10.59
N GLY A 197 17.70 5.89 -11.04
CA GLY A 197 16.96 4.65 -11.13
C GLY A 197 16.37 4.16 -9.80
N ALA A 198 15.58 3.08 -9.85
CA ALA A 198 14.81 2.56 -8.72
C ALA A 198 15.68 1.90 -7.64
N ARG A 199 16.73 1.18 -8.02
CA ARG A 199 17.52 0.35 -7.10
C ARG A 199 18.11 1.14 -5.95
N LEU A 200 18.82 2.23 -6.26
CA LEU A 200 19.48 3.03 -5.23
C LEU A 200 18.47 3.67 -4.29
N LEU A 201 17.37 4.21 -4.83
CA LEU A 201 16.28 4.78 -4.04
C LEU A 201 15.61 3.73 -3.15
N ALA A 202 15.38 2.53 -3.67
CA ALA A 202 14.80 1.44 -2.89
C ALA A 202 15.72 0.99 -1.75
N VAL A 203 17.01 0.81 -2.01
CA VAL A 203 17.99 0.40 -0.98
C VAL A 203 18.11 1.46 0.11
N VAL A 204 18.32 2.73 -0.26
CA VAL A 204 18.46 3.83 0.72
C VAL A 204 17.17 4.03 1.49
N GLY A 205 16.02 4.09 0.80
CA GLY A 205 14.73 4.28 1.44
C GLY A 205 14.36 3.14 2.40
N LEU A 206 14.54 1.88 1.98
CA LEU A 206 14.31 0.72 2.85
C LEU A 206 15.27 0.67 4.03
N SER A 207 16.54 1.07 3.86
CA SER A 207 17.49 1.18 4.99
C SER A 207 16.99 2.19 6.02
N ILE A 208 16.53 3.37 5.59
CA ILE A 208 15.95 4.38 6.49
C ILE A 208 14.70 3.86 7.19
N VAL A 209 13.78 3.20 6.45
CA VAL A 209 12.57 2.60 7.02
C VAL A 209 12.92 1.51 8.04
N THR A 210 13.91 0.66 7.75
CA THR A 210 14.35 -0.42 8.66
C THR A 210 14.94 0.15 9.95
N VAL A 211 15.84 1.12 9.85
CA VAL A 211 16.46 1.76 11.03
C VAL A 211 15.41 2.50 11.87
N SER A 212 14.49 3.23 11.26
CA SER A 212 13.43 3.90 11.99
C SER A 212 12.43 2.92 12.61
N THR A 213 12.13 1.81 11.94
CA THR A 213 11.26 0.75 12.51
C THR A 213 11.93 0.05 13.69
N PHE A 214 13.25 -0.13 13.65
CA PHE A 214 14.01 -0.64 14.79
C PHE A 214 13.84 0.26 16.02
N GLY A 215 13.85 1.60 15.84
CA GLY A 215 13.58 2.52 16.95
C GLY A 215 12.18 2.37 17.56
N PHE A 216 11.16 2.03 16.76
CA PHE A 216 9.82 1.74 17.29
C PHE A 216 9.71 0.39 18.02
N SER A 217 10.70 -0.48 17.92
CA SER A 217 10.71 -1.76 18.65
C SER A 217 11.11 -1.62 20.13
N PHE A 218 11.44 -0.41 20.59
CA PHE A 218 11.88 -0.12 21.95
C PHE A 218 11.06 0.99 22.61
N LEU A 219 9.75 0.99 22.39
CA LEU A 219 8.84 1.94 23.03
C LEU A 219 8.71 1.62 24.53
N ASP A 220 8.61 2.67 25.35
CA ASP A 220 8.44 2.59 26.79
C ASP A 220 7.46 3.68 27.29
N THR A 221 7.08 3.61 28.56
CA THR A 221 6.22 4.62 29.22
C THR A 221 6.82 6.03 29.21
N THR A 222 8.14 6.13 29.11
CA THR A 222 8.89 7.40 29.12
C THR A 222 9.20 7.96 27.74
N THR A 223 8.88 7.22 26.66
CA THR A 223 9.16 7.64 25.27
C THR A 223 8.53 9.00 24.96
N SER A 224 9.33 10.00 24.56
CA SER A 224 8.83 11.35 24.31
C SER A 224 8.01 11.43 23.02
N ILE A 225 7.02 12.33 22.98
CA ILE A 225 6.25 12.63 21.77
C ILE A 225 7.17 13.11 20.65
N THR A 226 8.18 13.91 20.97
CA THR A 226 9.17 14.40 20.01
C THR A 226 9.92 13.25 19.34
N PHE A 227 10.33 12.23 20.12
CA PHE A 227 10.97 11.05 19.55
C PHE A 227 10.04 10.31 18.57
N LEU A 228 8.78 10.06 18.96
CA LEU A 228 7.79 9.43 18.09
C LEU A 228 7.58 10.20 16.79
N THR A 229 7.45 11.52 16.90
CA THR A 229 7.24 12.41 15.75
C THR A 229 8.42 12.40 14.79
N VAL A 230 9.64 12.55 15.33
CA VAL A 230 10.87 12.61 14.51
C VAL A 230 11.14 11.25 13.85
N ILE A 231 11.05 10.16 14.58
CA ILE A 231 11.33 8.84 14.03
C ILE A 231 10.27 8.42 12.99
N TYR A 232 9.00 8.81 13.20
CA TYR A 232 7.93 8.61 12.21
C TYR A 232 8.18 9.46 10.95
N ALA A 233 8.59 10.70 11.11
CA ALA A 233 8.95 11.60 10.01
C ALA A 233 10.12 11.05 9.18
N ILE A 234 11.18 10.55 9.83
CA ILE A 234 12.32 9.88 9.16
C ILE A 234 11.84 8.62 8.41
N ARG A 235 10.98 7.82 9.02
CA ARG A 235 10.41 6.63 8.41
C ARG A 235 9.62 6.98 7.15
N MET A 236 8.78 8.02 7.19
CA MET A 236 7.99 8.49 6.06
C MET A 236 8.86 9.06 4.93
N PHE A 237 9.97 9.73 5.27
CA PHE A 237 10.97 10.14 4.30
C PHE A 237 11.53 8.92 3.53
N GLY A 238 11.96 7.87 4.23
CA GLY A 238 12.41 6.63 3.60
C GLY A 238 11.33 5.98 2.74
N LEU A 239 10.09 5.93 3.22
CA LEU A 239 8.95 5.37 2.50
C LEU A 239 8.69 6.10 1.17
N SER A 240 8.78 7.43 1.15
CA SER A 240 8.59 8.24 -0.06
C SER A 240 9.62 7.92 -1.15
N MET A 241 10.82 7.48 -0.77
CA MET A 241 11.88 7.07 -1.71
C MET A 241 11.64 5.69 -2.33
N VAL A 242 10.77 4.86 -1.75
CA VAL A 242 10.53 3.48 -2.18
C VAL A 242 9.26 3.34 -3.00
N MET A 243 8.15 3.88 -2.49
CA MET A 243 6.80 3.55 -2.99
C MET A 243 6.62 3.81 -4.48
N MET A 244 6.94 5.02 -4.94
CA MET A 244 6.75 5.42 -6.34
C MET A 244 7.81 4.81 -7.27
N PRO A 245 9.13 4.91 -6.97
CA PRO A 245 10.16 4.34 -7.82
C PRO A 245 10.04 2.84 -8.04
N VAL A 246 9.75 2.07 -6.99
CA VAL A 246 9.63 0.61 -7.07
C VAL A 246 8.42 0.20 -7.91
N THR A 247 7.28 0.89 -7.74
CA THR A 247 6.09 0.63 -8.55
C THR A 247 6.33 0.92 -10.02
N THR A 248 6.92 2.07 -10.32
CA THR A 248 7.22 2.50 -11.69
C THR A 248 8.21 1.54 -12.36
N ALA A 249 9.26 1.11 -11.64
CA ALA A 249 10.23 0.15 -12.15
C ALA A 249 9.59 -1.21 -12.51
N GLY A 250 8.67 -1.69 -11.68
CA GLY A 250 7.95 -2.93 -11.96
C GLY A 250 7.03 -2.84 -13.17
N LEU A 251 6.33 -1.70 -13.33
CA LEU A 251 5.40 -1.50 -14.44
C LEU A 251 6.11 -1.24 -15.78
N ASN A 252 7.25 -0.57 -15.76
CA ASN A 252 8.00 -0.24 -17.00
C ASN A 252 8.59 -1.47 -17.70
N GLN A 253 8.74 -2.61 -17.02
CA GLN A 253 9.19 -3.86 -17.63
C GLN A 253 8.08 -4.61 -18.34
N MET A 254 6.84 -4.18 -18.20
CA MET A 254 5.69 -4.89 -18.77
C MET A 254 5.35 -4.38 -20.18
N PRO A 255 4.87 -5.26 -21.07
CA PRO A 255 4.29 -4.85 -22.34
C PRO A 255 3.20 -3.80 -22.14
N LYS A 256 3.13 -2.79 -22.98
CA LYS A 256 2.22 -1.63 -22.84
C LYS A 256 0.76 -2.02 -22.58
N HIS A 257 0.28 -3.11 -23.22
CA HIS A 257 -1.09 -3.61 -23.03
C HIS A 257 -1.35 -4.23 -21.65
N LEU A 258 -0.30 -4.67 -20.92
CA LEU A 258 -0.41 -5.24 -19.58
C LEU A 258 -0.22 -4.22 -18.45
N ILE A 259 0.28 -3.02 -18.73
CA ILE A 259 0.53 -1.97 -17.71
C ILE A 259 -0.73 -1.67 -16.87
N PRO A 260 -1.94 -1.48 -17.44
CA PRO A 260 -3.14 -1.26 -16.66
C PRO A 260 -3.47 -2.44 -15.72
N HIS A 261 -3.29 -3.68 -16.21
CA HIS A 261 -3.48 -4.89 -15.40
C HIS A 261 -2.45 -5.02 -14.29
N GLY A 262 -1.18 -4.71 -14.57
CA GLY A 262 -0.11 -4.67 -13.59
C GLY A 262 -0.36 -3.63 -12.49
N ALA A 263 -0.79 -2.43 -12.86
CA ALA A 263 -1.13 -1.37 -11.92
C ALA A 263 -2.30 -1.77 -11.00
N ALA A 264 -3.37 -2.34 -11.57
CA ALA A 264 -4.51 -2.84 -10.81
C ALA A 264 -4.08 -3.97 -9.87
N MET A 265 -3.28 -4.93 -10.35
CA MET A 265 -2.78 -6.04 -9.53
C MET A 265 -1.87 -5.55 -8.39
N ASN A 266 -0.93 -4.64 -8.67
CA ASN A 266 -0.05 -4.05 -7.65
C ASN A 266 -0.86 -3.36 -6.55
N ASN A 267 -1.87 -2.57 -6.93
CA ASN A 267 -2.74 -1.90 -5.95
C ASN A 267 -3.56 -2.91 -5.12
N THR A 268 -4.14 -3.94 -5.76
CA THR A 268 -4.88 -5.00 -5.07
C THR A 268 -3.98 -5.74 -4.07
N MET A 269 -2.77 -6.14 -4.48
CA MET A 269 -1.84 -6.84 -3.61
C MET A 269 -1.43 -5.99 -2.39
N ARG A 270 -1.20 -4.70 -2.57
CA ARG A 270 -0.92 -3.78 -1.46
C ARG A 270 -2.08 -3.71 -0.47
N GLN A 271 -3.32 -3.57 -0.95
CA GLN A 271 -4.50 -3.51 -0.09
C GLN A 271 -4.70 -4.80 0.71
N ILE A 272 -4.51 -5.95 0.06
CA ILE A 272 -4.55 -7.25 0.73
C ILE A 272 -3.47 -7.33 1.82
N ALA A 273 -2.23 -6.96 1.47
CA ALA A 273 -1.11 -6.98 2.42
C ALA A 273 -1.36 -6.05 3.61
N ALA A 274 -1.91 -4.86 3.38
CA ALA A 274 -2.28 -3.94 4.45
C ALA A 274 -3.34 -4.52 5.37
N SER A 275 -4.44 -5.02 4.81
CA SER A 275 -5.58 -5.52 5.58
C SER A 275 -5.23 -6.77 6.37
N VAL A 276 -4.66 -7.78 5.71
CA VAL A 276 -4.23 -9.03 6.35
C VAL A 276 -3.08 -8.75 7.33
N GLY A 277 -2.12 -7.94 6.92
CA GLY A 277 -0.96 -7.59 7.75
C GLY A 277 -1.33 -6.85 9.01
N THR A 278 -2.24 -5.87 8.95
CA THR A 278 -2.72 -5.15 10.14
C THR A 278 -3.43 -6.10 11.09
N ALA A 279 -4.28 -7.00 10.59
CA ALA A 279 -4.94 -8.00 11.43
C ALA A 279 -3.93 -8.92 12.12
N ILE A 280 -2.89 -9.38 11.41
CA ILE A 280 -1.80 -10.18 11.99
C ILE A 280 -1.04 -9.38 13.06
N LEU A 281 -0.67 -8.13 12.77
CA LEU A 281 0.07 -7.28 13.72
C LEU A 281 -0.71 -7.04 15.01
N VAL A 282 -2.00 -6.73 14.90
CA VAL A 282 -2.87 -6.55 16.09
C VAL A 282 -3.03 -7.87 16.85
N THR A 283 -3.16 -9.01 16.16
CA THR A 283 -3.21 -10.33 16.80
C THR A 283 -1.91 -10.65 17.53
N VAL A 284 -0.75 -10.40 16.90
CA VAL A 284 0.57 -10.59 17.53
C VAL A 284 0.70 -9.68 18.75
N MET A 285 0.34 -8.40 18.63
CA MET A 285 0.35 -7.45 19.74
C MET A 285 -0.50 -7.96 20.91
N THR A 286 -1.75 -8.34 20.66
CA THR A 286 -2.69 -8.75 21.72
C THR A 286 -2.28 -10.07 22.37
N ASN A 287 -1.92 -11.09 21.58
CA ASN A 287 -1.51 -12.39 22.15
C ASN A 287 -0.20 -12.28 22.92
N THR A 288 0.75 -11.49 22.41
CA THR A 288 2.01 -11.24 23.14
C THR A 288 1.75 -10.51 24.45
N ALA A 289 0.88 -9.51 24.45
CA ALA A 289 0.51 -8.79 25.67
C ALA A 289 -0.17 -9.73 26.70
N GLN A 290 -1.10 -10.60 26.26
CA GLN A 290 -1.76 -11.58 27.14
C GLN A 290 -0.79 -12.59 27.72
N ASN A 291 0.12 -13.14 26.92
CA ASN A 291 1.14 -14.08 27.40
C ASN A 291 2.11 -13.41 28.37
N ALA A 292 2.50 -12.17 28.11
CA ALA A 292 3.39 -11.38 28.95
C ALA A 292 2.77 -10.99 30.30
N GLN A 293 1.44 -10.98 30.43
CA GLN A 293 0.76 -10.77 31.73
C GLN A 293 1.05 -11.88 32.75
N GLN A 294 1.42 -13.07 32.28
CA GLN A 294 1.77 -14.20 33.14
C GLN A 294 3.23 -14.13 33.64
N ASP A 295 4.05 -13.28 33.05
CA ASP A 295 5.45 -13.07 33.40
C ASP A 295 5.61 -11.81 34.27
N SER A 296 5.87 -12.02 35.56
CA SER A 296 6.06 -10.93 36.53
C SER A 296 7.28 -10.04 36.26
N THR A 297 8.17 -10.43 35.34
CA THR A 297 9.36 -9.63 34.97
C THR A 297 9.00 -8.51 33.98
N ILE A 298 7.85 -8.61 33.31
CA ILE A 298 7.41 -7.62 32.31
C ILE A 298 6.47 -6.62 32.94
N ALA A 299 6.99 -5.41 33.23
CA ALA A 299 6.26 -4.35 33.92
C ALA A 299 5.03 -3.83 33.10
N ARG A 300 5.11 -3.83 31.76
CA ARG A 300 4.07 -3.31 30.86
C ARG A 300 3.86 -4.27 29.69
N PRO A 301 3.05 -5.33 29.91
CA PRO A 301 2.75 -6.34 28.87
C PRO A 301 2.12 -5.76 27.59
N ASP A 302 1.29 -4.74 27.73
CA ASP A 302 0.64 -4.02 26.64
C ASP A 302 1.67 -3.35 25.69
N ILE A 303 2.63 -2.59 26.23
CA ILE A 303 3.70 -1.94 25.46
C ILE A 303 4.63 -3.00 24.86
N TYR A 304 4.92 -4.06 25.59
CA TYR A 304 5.73 -5.17 25.09
C TYR A 304 5.08 -5.82 23.85
N GLY A 305 3.76 -6.00 23.85
CA GLY A 305 3.03 -6.48 22.68
C GLY A 305 3.19 -5.58 21.45
N VAL A 306 3.14 -4.26 21.62
CA VAL A 306 3.39 -3.28 20.54
C VAL A 306 4.82 -3.39 20.01
N ASN A 307 5.81 -3.50 20.91
CA ASN A 307 7.21 -3.64 20.51
C ASN A 307 7.43 -4.90 19.67
N VAL A 308 6.85 -6.03 20.05
CA VAL A 308 6.92 -7.27 19.28
C VAL A 308 6.22 -7.14 17.91
N ALA A 309 5.09 -6.44 17.83
CA ALA A 309 4.45 -6.15 16.55
C ALA A 309 5.36 -5.30 15.64
N PHE A 310 6.08 -4.31 16.18
CA PHE A 310 7.09 -3.56 15.42
C PHE A 310 8.30 -4.42 15.02
N ILE A 311 8.71 -5.40 15.81
CA ILE A 311 9.76 -6.38 15.42
C ILE A 311 9.30 -7.20 14.20
N VAL A 312 8.01 -7.58 14.13
CA VAL A 312 7.48 -8.25 12.93
C VAL A 312 7.59 -7.35 11.69
N ILE A 313 7.22 -6.06 11.80
CA ILE A 313 7.40 -5.10 10.71
C ILE A 313 8.88 -4.95 10.36
N LEU A 314 9.76 -4.91 11.35
CA LEU A 314 11.22 -4.81 11.16
C LEU A 314 11.75 -5.99 10.34
N VAL A 315 11.38 -7.21 10.69
CA VAL A 315 11.78 -8.42 9.94
C VAL A 315 11.31 -8.33 8.49
N LEU A 316 10.06 -7.92 8.26
CA LEU A 316 9.53 -7.74 6.91
C LEU A 316 10.27 -6.65 6.13
N THR A 317 10.62 -5.52 6.77
CA THR A 317 11.39 -4.46 6.08
C THR A 317 12.81 -4.88 5.77
N ILE A 318 13.45 -5.72 6.59
CA ILE A 318 14.74 -6.35 6.28
C ILE A 318 14.62 -7.25 5.05
N VAL A 319 13.56 -8.08 4.98
CA VAL A 319 13.29 -8.88 3.78
C VAL A 319 13.11 -7.98 2.55
N GLY A 320 12.34 -6.90 2.68
CA GLY A 320 12.18 -5.90 1.63
C GLY A 320 13.51 -5.27 1.20
N LEU A 321 14.39 -4.95 2.16
CA LEU A 321 15.74 -4.42 1.91
C LEU A 321 16.59 -5.43 1.14
N ILE A 322 16.57 -6.70 1.50
CA ILE A 322 17.27 -7.76 0.77
C ILE A 322 16.74 -7.87 -0.66
N LEU A 323 15.41 -7.85 -0.83
CA LEU A 323 14.79 -7.91 -2.15
C LEU A 323 15.13 -6.66 -3.02
N SER A 324 15.37 -5.50 -2.41
CA SER A 324 15.72 -4.28 -3.15
C SER A 324 17.06 -4.35 -3.88
N PHE A 325 17.98 -5.22 -3.43
CA PHE A 325 19.24 -5.47 -4.15
C PHE A 325 19.03 -6.20 -5.47
N PHE A 326 17.92 -6.92 -5.64
CA PHE A 326 17.55 -7.62 -6.88
C PHE A 326 16.76 -6.75 -7.85
N VAL A 327 16.38 -5.53 -7.45
CA VAL A 327 15.78 -4.55 -8.35
C VAL A 327 16.84 -4.11 -9.35
N ARG A 328 16.61 -4.35 -10.65
CA ARG A 328 17.54 -3.95 -11.71
C ARG A 328 17.62 -2.43 -11.81
N LYS A 329 18.80 -1.92 -12.16
CA LYS A 329 18.98 -0.53 -12.58
C LYS A 329 18.22 -0.38 -13.91
N ASN A 330 17.26 0.54 -13.97
CA ASN A 330 16.64 0.88 -15.25
C ASN A 330 17.74 1.39 -16.18
N ASP A 331 17.90 0.73 -17.34
CA ASP A 331 18.73 1.27 -18.43
C ASP A 331 17.83 2.20 -19.25
N PRO A 332 18.02 3.52 -19.23
CA PRO A 332 17.20 4.45 -19.98
C PRO A 332 17.30 4.26 -21.52
N GLN A 333 18.25 3.44 -21.95
CA GLN A 333 18.51 3.19 -23.38
C GLN A 333 17.61 2.10 -23.97
N ALA A 334 17.01 1.22 -23.19
CA ALA A 334 16.09 0.20 -23.68
C ALA A 334 14.78 0.77 -24.25
N GLU A 335 14.36 1.96 -23.80
CA GLU A 335 13.17 2.65 -24.36
C GLU A 335 13.41 3.27 -25.75
N SER A 336 14.67 3.50 -26.13
CA SER A 336 15.00 4.13 -27.42
C SER A 336 15.17 3.14 -28.57
N GLU A 337 15.38 1.86 -28.29
CA GLU A 337 15.52 0.83 -29.32
C GLU A 337 14.18 0.29 -29.80
N ASP A 338 13.20 0.13 -28.89
CA ASP A 338 11.83 -0.31 -29.26
C ASP A 338 11.06 0.73 -30.10
N THR A 339 11.50 2.00 -30.09
CA THR A 339 10.90 3.06 -30.90
C THR A 339 11.55 3.15 -32.30
N LYS A 340 12.68 2.47 -32.53
CA LYS A 340 13.39 2.48 -33.80
C LYS A 340 13.10 1.28 -34.71
N GLU A 341 12.50 0.22 -34.17
CA GLU A 341 12.17 -0.99 -34.92
C GLU A 341 10.72 -1.06 -35.45
N VAL A 342 10.07 0.07 -35.70
CA VAL A 342 8.91 0.04 -36.60
C VAL A 342 9.45 0.29 -38.00
N PRO A 343 9.58 -0.75 -38.84
CA PRO A 343 9.99 -0.56 -40.21
C PRO A 343 8.98 0.34 -40.93
N ALA A 344 9.51 1.30 -41.67
CA ALA A 344 8.74 2.23 -42.51
C ALA A 344 8.09 1.54 -43.74
N GLU A 345 7.71 0.27 -43.61
CA GLU A 345 7.25 -0.57 -44.73
C GLU A 345 5.76 -0.47 -45.01
N ASN A 346 4.99 0.21 -44.16
CA ASN A 346 3.52 0.25 -44.33
C ASN A 346 2.97 1.56 -44.92
N ASN A 347 3.84 2.50 -45.31
CA ASN A 347 3.39 3.75 -45.93
C ASN A 347 3.41 3.71 -47.47
N GLN A 348 3.95 2.66 -48.11
CA GLN A 348 3.93 2.53 -49.58
C GLN A 348 2.69 1.81 -50.09
N GLU A 349 2.11 0.86 -49.35
CA GLU A 349 0.87 0.18 -49.78
C GLU A 349 -0.40 1.04 -49.67
N GLN A 350 -0.41 2.06 -48.79
CA GLN A 350 -1.57 2.97 -48.71
C GLN A 350 -1.52 4.09 -49.76
N ALA A 351 -0.37 4.38 -50.35
CA ALA A 351 -0.26 5.37 -51.43
C ALA A 351 -0.64 4.81 -52.80
N GLU A 352 -0.54 3.50 -53.01
CA GLU A 352 -0.95 2.87 -54.27
C GLU A 352 -2.45 2.56 -54.36
N SER A 353 -3.15 2.43 -53.24
CA SER A 353 -4.60 2.16 -53.22
C SER A 353 -5.49 3.39 -53.40
N VAL A 354 -4.93 4.60 -53.44
CA VAL A 354 -5.68 5.86 -53.65
C VAL A 354 -5.60 6.32 -55.13
N ASN A 355 -4.78 5.66 -55.97
CA ASN A 355 -4.59 6.02 -57.37
C ASN A 355 -5.13 4.95 -58.38
N MET A 356 -6.04 4.05 -57.93
CA MET A 356 -6.82 3.22 -58.88
C MET A 356 -8.30 3.56 -58.87
#